data_b4ddd01dd1331c9ded1179ce2df832b9
#
_entry.id   b4ddd01dd1331c9ded1179ce2df832b9
#
_cell.length_a   1.000
_cell.length_b   1.000
_cell.length_c   1.000
_cell.angle_alpha   90.00
_cell.angle_beta   90.00
_cell.angle_gamma   90.00
#
_symmetry.space_group_name_H-M   'P 1'
#
loop_
_entity.id
_entity.type
_entity.pdbx_description
1 polymer ?
#
loop_
_entity_poly.entity_id
_entity_poly.type
_entity_poly.pdbx_seq_one_letter_code
_entity_poly.pdbx_strand_id
1 'polypeptide(L)'
;LGVAANDFAEVVRTTPSLARSVYAATGSSHSVASGRISFVLGMQGPCVSYDTACSAALAANHAALRALQHREGVAALPVGVSMMLLPGVGITFATAGMLSAGGHCHTLDSRADGYVRGEACCAATLRVSSFAAHDTLRLVGSCVRQDGKSASLTAPNGQAQRALLWAALADAAMLSDQVACVEAHGTGTALGDPIEARSLASLHTGRQDDEALAVGSVKANGGHAEPAAGITGLLRLAVGVRDRVAPPNSQLRAVNPHVVEAFDGISCTLPTQLSAAPACYAQASGLCAGGVSSFGYSGTIVHALLQDDGVARGAGRPAAASSPHYVRRSFAWSEQAHPLAQGVDAAAPSGLVRYASPAAGALRSLVADHIVQGRVVFPGAGYLEMARAATDAATDAATDAASSLLRRVFFLQPLLLDGDVAQLRVVCELNAAEERFEVRSELTEEGASTAHCGGSTGAAPP
;
A
#
# COMPACT_ATOMS: atom_id res chain seq x y z
N LEU A 1 -2.44 -14.08 -7.36
CA LEU A 1 -1.74 -12.96 -6.72
C LEU A 1 -0.92 -12.19 -7.76
N GLY A 2 -1.15 -10.88 -7.91
CA GLY A 2 -0.30 -9.97 -8.65
C GLY A 2 0.76 -9.39 -7.73
N VAL A 3 2.03 -9.63 -8.03
CA VAL A 3 3.18 -9.19 -7.25
C VAL A 3 4.37 -9.01 -8.19
N ALA A 4 5.20 -8.01 -7.96
CA ALA A 4 6.46 -7.79 -8.69
C ALA A 4 7.58 -7.57 -7.66
N ALA A 5 8.47 -6.63 -7.84
CA ALA A 5 9.60 -6.33 -6.97
C ALA A 5 9.52 -6.88 -5.54
N ASN A 6 10.61 -7.48 -5.04
CA ASN A 6 10.64 -8.15 -3.75
C ASN A 6 11.71 -7.52 -2.84
N ASP A 7 11.42 -6.31 -2.37
CA ASP A 7 12.30 -5.60 -1.42
C ASP A 7 12.55 -6.41 -0.16
N PHE A 8 11.55 -7.19 0.29
CA PHE A 8 11.69 -8.01 1.49
C PHE A 8 12.74 -9.11 1.35
N ALA A 9 12.92 -9.67 0.14
CA ALA A 9 14.00 -10.63 -0.11
C ALA A 9 15.38 -9.99 0.12
N GLU A 10 15.55 -8.73 -0.24
CA GLU A 10 16.78 -7.97 0.01
C GLU A 10 16.95 -7.70 1.50
N VAL A 11 15.89 -7.31 2.21
CA VAL A 11 15.91 -7.15 3.68
C VAL A 11 16.33 -8.46 4.36
N VAL A 12 15.76 -9.59 3.94
CA VAL A 12 16.15 -10.91 4.48
C VAL A 12 17.61 -11.21 4.19
N ARG A 13 18.09 -10.98 2.98
CA ARG A 13 19.46 -11.25 2.57
C ARG A 13 20.51 -10.41 3.31
N THR A 14 20.20 -9.15 3.57
CA THR A 14 21.11 -8.19 4.21
C THR A 14 21.06 -8.21 5.74
N THR A 15 20.07 -8.85 6.33
CA THR A 15 19.91 -8.94 7.80
C THR A 15 20.35 -10.33 8.28
N PRO A 16 21.51 -10.47 8.97
CA PRO A 16 22.08 -11.77 9.31
C PRO A 16 21.15 -12.69 10.12
N SER A 17 20.34 -12.15 11.03
CA SER A 17 19.39 -12.92 11.83
C SER A 17 18.24 -13.48 10.96
N LEU A 18 17.74 -12.71 10.00
CA LEU A 18 16.70 -13.13 9.08
C LEU A 18 17.23 -14.13 8.05
N ALA A 19 18.44 -13.89 7.51
CA ALA A 19 19.08 -14.77 6.53
C ALA A 19 19.33 -16.19 7.06
N ARG A 20 19.52 -16.34 8.37
CA ARG A 20 19.71 -17.63 9.05
C ARG A 20 18.41 -18.25 9.57
N SER A 21 17.29 -17.57 9.41
CA SER A 21 15.98 -18.07 9.84
C SER A 21 15.55 -19.27 8.99
N VAL A 22 14.93 -20.27 9.61
CA VAL A 22 14.29 -21.40 8.91
C VAL A 22 13.18 -20.94 7.96
N TYR A 23 12.69 -19.73 8.15
CA TYR A 23 11.65 -19.10 7.32
C TYR A 23 12.21 -18.22 6.21
N ALA A 24 13.53 -18.08 6.05
CA ALA A 24 14.13 -17.18 5.05
C ALA A 24 13.65 -17.50 3.64
N ALA A 25 13.67 -18.79 3.26
CA ALA A 25 13.24 -19.24 1.94
C ALA A 25 11.74 -19.04 1.69
N THR A 26 10.90 -19.36 2.69
CA THR A 26 9.44 -19.27 2.57
C THR A 26 8.91 -17.84 2.81
N GLY A 27 9.67 -16.98 3.47
CA GLY A 27 9.30 -15.59 3.75
C GLY A 27 9.47 -14.65 2.56
N SER A 28 10.33 -15.01 1.59
CA SER A 28 10.72 -14.13 0.48
C SER A 28 10.33 -14.65 -0.91
N SER A 29 9.73 -15.83 -1.02
CA SER A 29 9.35 -16.43 -2.31
C SER A 29 7.98 -15.98 -2.79
N HIS A 30 7.87 -15.51 -4.04
CA HIS A 30 6.58 -15.15 -4.66
C HIS A 30 5.61 -16.34 -4.73
N SER A 31 6.09 -17.54 -4.99
CA SER A 31 5.23 -18.75 -5.02
C SER A 31 4.63 -19.05 -3.64
N VAL A 32 5.38 -18.80 -2.57
CA VAL A 32 4.90 -18.99 -1.21
C VAL A 32 3.94 -17.87 -0.81
N ALA A 33 4.08 -16.67 -1.37
CA ALA A 33 3.16 -15.56 -1.09
C ALA A 33 1.71 -15.91 -1.45
N SER A 34 1.45 -16.46 -2.65
CA SER A 34 0.11 -16.97 -3.03
C SER A 34 -0.27 -18.21 -2.22
N GLY A 35 0.66 -19.15 -2.03
CA GLY A 35 0.42 -20.37 -1.25
C GLY A 35 0.03 -20.11 0.20
N ARG A 36 0.60 -19.08 0.83
CA ARG A 36 0.27 -18.68 2.19
C ARG A 36 -1.19 -18.21 2.33
N ILE A 37 -1.68 -17.45 1.35
CA ILE A 37 -3.09 -17.03 1.31
C ILE A 37 -3.99 -18.26 1.23
N SER A 38 -3.72 -19.17 0.31
CA SER A 38 -4.47 -20.42 0.16
C SER A 38 -4.43 -21.28 1.41
N PHE A 39 -3.25 -21.39 2.05
CA PHE A 39 -3.08 -22.16 3.28
C PHE A 39 -3.91 -21.60 4.44
N VAL A 40 -3.84 -20.27 4.68
CA VAL A 40 -4.56 -19.63 5.79
C VAL A 40 -6.07 -19.66 5.61
N LEU A 41 -6.54 -19.53 4.35
CA LEU A 41 -7.97 -19.51 4.04
C LEU A 41 -8.54 -20.89 3.69
N GLY A 42 -7.72 -21.96 3.70
CA GLY A 42 -8.15 -23.32 3.33
C GLY A 42 -8.56 -23.47 1.87
N MET A 43 -8.02 -22.64 0.96
CA MET A 43 -8.37 -22.67 -0.47
C MET A 43 -7.58 -23.76 -1.19
N GLN A 44 -8.27 -24.54 -2.06
CA GLN A 44 -7.69 -25.70 -2.76
C GLN A 44 -7.66 -25.53 -4.29
N GLY A 45 -8.21 -24.44 -4.83
CA GLY A 45 -8.19 -24.15 -6.26
C GLY A 45 -6.82 -23.69 -6.78
N PRO A 46 -6.72 -23.28 -8.06
CA PRO A 46 -5.48 -22.76 -8.65
C PRO A 46 -4.85 -21.67 -7.80
N CYS A 47 -3.54 -21.80 -7.53
CA CYS A 47 -2.80 -20.88 -6.67
C CYS A 47 -1.52 -20.46 -7.38
N VAL A 48 -1.50 -19.23 -7.93
CA VAL A 48 -0.42 -18.73 -8.78
C VAL A 48 -0.07 -17.30 -8.43
N SER A 49 1.21 -16.97 -8.45
CA SER A 49 1.73 -15.60 -8.42
C SER A 49 2.10 -15.15 -9.83
N TYR A 50 1.61 -14.00 -10.22
CA TYR A 50 1.87 -13.37 -11.52
C TYR A 50 2.79 -12.17 -11.32
N ASP A 51 3.85 -12.14 -12.11
CA ASP A 51 4.68 -10.95 -12.29
C ASP A 51 4.66 -10.57 -13.78
N THR A 52 3.84 -9.61 -14.10
CA THR A 52 3.79 -8.95 -15.41
C THR A 52 3.92 -7.43 -15.23
N ALA A 53 4.73 -7.03 -14.26
CA ALA A 53 4.90 -5.65 -13.83
C ALA A 53 3.54 -4.99 -13.50
N CYS A 54 3.26 -3.80 -14.05
CA CYS A 54 2.07 -3.02 -13.70
C CYS A 54 0.75 -3.74 -14.01
N SER A 55 0.73 -4.71 -14.90
CA SER A 55 -0.47 -5.49 -15.25
C SER A 55 -0.70 -6.73 -14.38
N ALA A 56 0.21 -7.05 -13.45
CA ALA A 56 0.23 -8.33 -12.72
C ALA A 56 -1.08 -8.67 -12.01
N ALA A 57 -1.67 -7.73 -11.25
CA ALA A 57 -2.92 -8.01 -10.54
C ALA A 57 -4.12 -8.15 -11.48
N LEU A 58 -4.16 -7.41 -12.60
CA LEU A 58 -5.25 -7.55 -13.56
C LEU A 58 -5.10 -8.83 -14.40
N ALA A 59 -3.86 -9.28 -14.67
CA ALA A 59 -3.57 -10.60 -15.25
C ALA A 59 -4.00 -11.73 -14.30
N ALA A 60 -3.74 -11.59 -13.01
CA ALA A 60 -4.23 -12.52 -11.99
C ALA A 60 -5.77 -12.54 -11.93
N ASN A 61 -6.43 -11.38 -12.04
CA ASN A 61 -7.89 -11.27 -12.12
C ASN A 61 -8.45 -11.95 -13.38
N HIS A 62 -7.79 -11.79 -14.54
CA HIS A 62 -8.15 -12.50 -15.77
C HIS A 62 -8.06 -14.01 -15.58
N ALA A 63 -6.95 -14.53 -15.03
CA ALA A 63 -6.80 -15.95 -14.77
C ALA A 63 -7.86 -16.48 -13.79
N ALA A 64 -8.21 -15.72 -12.75
CA ALA A 64 -9.28 -16.05 -11.82
C ALA A 64 -10.65 -16.16 -12.53
N LEU A 65 -10.96 -15.21 -13.42
CA LEU A 65 -12.18 -15.27 -14.24
C LEU A 65 -12.21 -16.55 -15.11
N ARG A 66 -11.10 -16.87 -15.78
CA ARG A 66 -11.01 -18.08 -16.64
C ARG A 66 -11.14 -19.36 -15.83
N ALA A 67 -10.51 -19.47 -14.66
CA ALA A 67 -10.65 -20.60 -13.77
C ALA A 67 -12.12 -20.84 -13.35
N LEU A 68 -12.86 -19.75 -13.03
CA LEU A 68 -14.30 -19.85 -12.72
C LEU A 68 -15.13 -20.27 -13.93
N GLN A 69 -14.85 -19.73 -15.12
CA GLN A 69 -15.52 -20.12 -16.35
C GLN A 69 -15.28 -21.60 -16.73
N HIS A 70 -14.07 -22.09 -16.44
CA HIS A 70 -13.71 -23.52 -16.61
C HIS A 70 -14.16 -24.40 -15.44
N ARG A 71 -14.86 -23.86 -14.45
CA ARG A 71 -15.37 -24.58 -13.27
C ARG A 71 -14.27 -25.21 -12.40
N GLU A 72 -13.07 -24.63 -12.39
CA GLU A 72 -11.97 -25.05 -11.52
C GLU A 72 -12.21 -24.66 -10.04
N GLY A 73 -13.24 -23.89 -9.76
CA GLY A 73 -13.68 -23.48 -8.44
C GLY A 73 -15.03 -22.77 -8.50
N VAL A 74 -15.63 -22.52 -7.34
CA VAL A 74 -16.92 -21.79 -7.20
C VAL A 74 -16.70 -20.31 -6.87
N ALA A 75 -15.54 -19.98 -6.35
CA ALA A 75 -15.10 -18.63 -6.05
C ALA A 75 -13.58 -18.51 -6.25
N ALA A 76 -13.12 -17.31 -6.52
CA ALA A 76 -11.71 -16.98 -6.67
C ALA A 76 -11.38 -15.67 -5.97
N LEU A 77 -10.14 -15.54 -5.50
CA LEU A 77 -9.62 -14.37 -4.78
C LEU A 77 -8.41 -13.79 -5.52
N PRO A 78 -8.59 -12.95 -6.55
CA PRO A 78 -7.50 -12.16 -7.09
C PRO A 78 -7.05 -11.11 -6.08
N VAL A 79 -5.74 -11.04 -5.88
CA VAL A 79 -5.08 -10.11 -4.94
C VAL A 79 -3.96 -9.38 -5.67
N GLY A 80 -3.76 -8.12 -5.35
CA GLY A 80 -2.61 -7.33 -5.81
C GLY A 80 -1.92 -6.66 -4.63
N VAL A 81 -0.59 -6.75 -4.59
CA VAL A 81 0.21 -6.18 -3.50
C VAL A 81 1.40 -5.42 -4.08
N SER A 82 1.61 -4.22 -3.57
CA SER A 82 2.81 -3.40 -3.77
C SER A 82 3.22 -2.78 -2.45
N MET A 83 4.45 -3.01 -2.02
CA MET A 83 5.07 -2.40 -0.84
C MET A 83 6.45 -1.86 -1.21
N MET A 84 6.80 -0.71 -0.66
CA MET A 84 8.08 -0.04 -0.89
C MET A 84 8.89 -0.05 0.40
N LEU A 85 9.63 -1.12 0.64
CA LEU A 85 10.40 -1.31 1.88
C LEU A 85 11.83 -0.74 1.79
N LEU A 86 12.36 -0.61 0.57
CA LEU A 86 13.72 -0.14 0.30
C LEU A 86 13.73 0.86 -0.86
N PRO A 87 14.70 1.79 -0.90
CA PRO A 87 14.80 2.79 -1.96
C PRO A 87 15.32 2.23 -3.30
N GLY A 88 15.89 1.03 -3.33
CA GLY A 88 16.63 0.48 -4.47
C GLY A 88 15.84 0.46 -5.77
N VAL A 89 14.62 -0.06 -5.76
CA VAL A 89 13.74 -0.09 -6.94
C VAL A 89 13.38 1.33 -7.40
N GLY A 90 13.12 2.24 -6.45
CA GLY A 90 12.87 3.66 -6.76
C GLY A 90 14.05 4.32 -7.46
N ILE A 91 15.27 4.09 -6.97
CA ILE A 91 16.51 4.62 -7.59
C ILE A 91 16.67 4.07 -9.01
N THR A 92 16.44 2.77 -9.21
CA THR A 92 16.55 2.13 -10.54
C THR A 92 15.57 2.74 -11.54
N PHE A 93 14.30 2.92 -11.15
CA PHE A 93 13.27 3.49 -12.02
C PHE A 93 13.48 5.00 -12.27
N ALA A 94 13.98 5.74 -11.28
CA ALA A 94 14.37 7.14 -11.46
C ALA A 94 15.54 7.27 -12.45
N THR A 95 16.56 6.42 -12.34
CA THR A 95 17.70 6.36 -13.26
C THR A 95 17.25 6.01 -14.68
N ALA A 96 16.24 5.16 -14.83
CA ALA A 96 15.65 4.81 -16.13
C ALA A 96 14.71 5.91 -16.69
N GLY A 97 14.53 7.05 -15.99
CA GLY A 97 13.67 8.14 -16.42
C GLY A 97 12.16 7.81 -16.40
N MET A 98 11.76 6.84 -15.61
CA MET A 98 10.34 6.42 -15.53
C MET A 98 9.55 7.24 -14.49
N LEU A 99 10.23 7.78 -13.47
CA LEU A 99 9.57 8.49 -12.37
C LEU A 99 9.47 9.98 -12.62
N SER A 100 8.35 10.56 -12.18
CA SER A 100 8.13 12.00 -12.20
C SER A 100 9.05 12.72 -11.20
N ALA A 101 9.76 13.74 -11.67
CA ALA A 101 10.57 14.62 -10.82
C ALA A 101 9.69 15.43 -9.85
N GLY A 102 8.44 15.72 -10.23
CA GLY A 102 7.46 16.43 -9.42
C GLY A 102 6.75 15.55 -8.38
N GLY A 103 6.98 14.21 -8.37
CA GLY A 103 6.36 13.30 -7.41
C GLY A 103 4.85 13.12 -7.59
N HIS A 104 4.33 13.27 -8.82
CA HIS A 104 2.92 13.11 -9.15
C HIS A 104 2.71 12.32 -10.43
N CYS A 105 1.60 11.57 -10.53
CA CYS A 105 1.11 11.06 -11.80
C CYS A 105 0.23 12.13 -12.45
N HIS A 106 0.79 12.91 -13.37
CA HIS A 106 0.06 13.93 -14.12
C HIS A 106 -0.73 13.30 -15.29
N THR A 107 -1.68 12.42 -14.93
CA THR A 107 -2.48 11.64 -15.88
C THR A 107 -3.19 12.55 -16.88
N LEU A 108 -2.96 12.32 -18.18
CA LEU A 108 -3.52 13.06 -19.32
C LEU A 108 -3.20 14.57 -19.34
N ASP A 109 -2.35 15.04 -18.44
CA ASP A 109 -1.96 16.46 -18.31
C ASP A 109 -0.73 16.79 -19.16
N SER A 110 -0.61 18.04 -19.57
CA SER A 110 0.53 18.55 -20.34
C SER A 110 1.88 18.46 -19.58
N ARG A 111 1.84 18.33 -18.25
CA ARG A 111 3.01 18.16 -17.37
C ARG A 111 3.43 16.72 -17.18
N ALA A 112 2.83 15.76 -17.93
CA ALA A 112 3.16 14.34 -17.82
C ALA A 112 4.67 14.11 -18.08
N ASP A 113 5.41 13.73 -17.04
CA ASP A 113 6.87 13.56 -17.03
C ASP A 113 7.32 12.20 -16.45
N GLY A 114 6.37 11.35 -16.09
CA GLY A 114 6.60 10.08 -15.43
C GLY A 114 5.53 9.80 -14.37
N TYR A 115 5.69 8.71 -13.61
CA TYR A 115 4.76 8.38 -12.53
C TYR A 115 5.41 8.52 -11.16
N VAL A 116 4.58 8.67 -10.11
CA VAL A 116 5.00 8.48 -8.73
C VAL A 116 4.61 7.07 -8.28
N ARG A 117 5.53 6.37 -7.62
CA ARG A 117 5.27 5.05 -7.04
C ARG A 117 4.29 5.16 -5.88
N GLY A 118 3.44 4.15 -5.71
CA GLY A 118 2.49 4.05 -4.61
C GLY A 118 2.41 2.63 -4.06
N GLU A 119 1.93 2.49 -2.86
CA GLU A 119 1.67 1.21 -2.21
C GLU A 119 0.19 0.87 -2.28
N ALA A 120 -0.12 -0.42 -2.39
CA ALA A 120 -1.48 -0.92 -2.23
C ALA A 120 -1.48 -2.41 -1.84
N CYS A 121 -2.51 -2.80 -1.12
CA CYS A 121 -2.88 -4.19 -0.89
C CYS A 121 -4.39 -4.28 -1.13
N CYS A 122 -4.76 -4.85 -2.27
CA CYS A 122 -6.14 -4.93 -2.74
C CYS A 122 -6.54 -6.38 -3.02
N ALA A 123 -7.76 -6.73 -2.70
CA ALA A 123 -8.34 -8.04 -3.00
C ALA A 123 -9.80 -7.88 -3.47
N ALA A 124 -10.20 -8.76 -4.37
CA ALA A 124 -11.60 -8.88 -4.79
C ALA A 124 -12.03 -10.34 -4.69
N THR A 125 -13.28 -10.59 -4.36
CA THR A 125 -13.84 -11.94 -4.44
C THR A 125 -14.69 -12.04 -5.70
N LEU A 126 -14.33 -12.96 -6.59
CA LEU A 126 -15.13 -13.35 -7.75
C LEU A 126 -15.84 -14.65 -7.43
N ARG A 127 -17.12 -14.73 -7.83
CA ARG A 127 -17.89 -15.98 -7.73
C ARG A 127 -18.81 -16.13 -8.92
N VAL A 128 -19.13 -17.37 -9.25
CA VAL A 128 -20.18 -17.64 -10.24
C VAL A 128 -21.52 -17.22 -9.62
N SER A 129 -22.19 -16.25 -10.26
CA SER A 129 -23.50 -15.81 -9.82
C SER A 129 -24.57 -16.78 -10.32
N SER A 130 -25.44 -17.27 -9.44
CA SER A 130 -26.73 -17.81 -9.84
C SER A 130 -27.66 -16.63 -10.14
N PHE A 131 -28.50 -16.71 -11.18
CA PHE A 131 -29.42 -15.66 -11.63
C PHE A 131 -30.38 -15.09 -10.53
N ALA A 132 -30.38 -15.67 -9.35
CA ALA A 132 -31.18 -15.27 -8.20
C ALA A 132 -30.41 -14.39 -7.18
N ALA A 133 -29.13 -14.08 -7.40
CA ALA A 133 -28.36 -13.28 -6.47
C ALA A 133 -28.57 -11.78 -6.75
N HIS A 134 -28.81 -10.99 -5.70
CA HIS A 134 -28.94 -9.53 -5.74
C HIS A 134 -27.59 -8.80 -6.01
N ASP A 135 -26.59 -9.50 -6.54
CA ASP A 135 -25.31 -8.92 -6.93
C ASP A 135 -25.47 -8.22 -8.28
N THR A 136 -25.45 -6.91 -8.28
CA THR A 136 -25.63 -6.10 -9.49
C THR A 136 -24.35 -5.94 -10.30
N LEU A 137 -23.17 -6.03 -9.66
CA LEU A 137 -21.89 -5.77 -10.32
C LEU A 137 -21.26 -7.07 -10.85
N ARG A 138 -21.02 -7.13 -12.16
CA ARG A 138 -20.47 -8.31 -12.85
C ARG A 138 -19.18 -7.98 -13.61
N LEU A 139 -18.19 -8.86 -13.53
CA LEU A 139 -17.04 -8.88 -14.41
C LEU A 139 -17.44 -9.64 -15.68
N VAL A 140 -17.73 -8.92 -16.76
CA VAL A 140 -18.36 -9.47 -17.96
C VAL A 140 -17.37 -9.88 -19.02
N GLY A 141 -16.16 -9.31 -19.05
CA GLY A 141 -15.13 -9.67 -20.01
C GLY A 141 -13.74 -9.29 -19.55
N SER A 142 -12.73 -9.97 -20.07
CA SER A 142 -11.32 -9.64 -19.83
C SER A 142 -10.43 -10.24 -20.92
N CYS A 143 -9.39 -9.51 -21.30
CA CYS A 143 -8.42 -9.96 -22.27
C CYS A 143 -7.00 -9.61 -21.82
N VAL A 144 -6.05 -10.50 -22.12
CA VAL A 144 -4.60 -10.30 -21.95
C VAL A 144 -3.94 -10.43 -23.32
N ARG A 145 -3.05 -9.50 -23.62
CA ARG A 145 -2.23 -9.51 -24.85
C ARG A 145 -0.81 -9.08 -24.55
N GLN A 146 0.04 -9.15 -25.58
CA GLN A 146 1.40 -8.67 -25.56
C GLN A 146 1.57 -7.58 -26.64
N ASP A 147 2.33 -6.52 -26.33
CA ASP A 147 2.64 -5.41 -27.24
C ASP A 147 3.38 -5.89 -28.51
N GLY A 148 4.05 -7.02 -28.43
CA GLY A 148 4.84 -7.55 -29.54
C GLY A 148 6.03 -6.65 -29.88
N LYS A 149 6.36 -6.54 -31.17
CA LYS A 149 7.44 -5.68 -31.62
C LYS A 149 6.99 -4.22 -31.66
N SER A 150 7.30 -3.48 -30.60
CA SER A 150 7.11 -2.04 -30.48
C SER A 150 8.39 -1.27 -30.86
N ALA A 151 8.40 0.06 -30.68
CA ALA A 151 9.57 0.89 -30.96
C ALA A 151 10.79 0.55 -30.06
N SER A 152 10.56 0.10 -28.84
CA SER A 152 11.57 -0.44 -27.92
C SER A 152 10.90 -1.46 -26.98
N LEU A 153 11.70 -2.19 -26.18
CA LEU A 153 11.19 -3.21 -25.24
C LEU A 153 10.13 -2.65 -24.28
N THR A 154 10.25 -1.38 -23.88
CA THR A 154 9.39 -0.72 -22.91
C THR A 154 8.40 0.28 -23.52
N ALA A 155 8.46 0.49 -24.85
CA ALA A 155 7.56 1.43 -25.52
C ALA A 155 6.18 0.81 -25.74
N PRO A 156 5.08 1.53 -25.40
CA PRO A 156 3.73 1.04 -25.62
C PRO A 156 3.40 0.89 -27.12
N ASN A 157 2.51 -0.07 -27.44
CA ASN A 157 2.05 -0.32 -28.80
C ASN A 157 0.54 -0.05 -28.91
N GLY A 158 0.17 1.09 -29.54
CA GLY A 158 -1.24 1.47 -29.70
C GLY A 158 -2.07 0.49 -30.56
N GLN A 159 -1.45 -0.24 -31.50
CA GLN A 159 -2.17 -1.27 -32.26
C GLN A 159 -2.51 -2.47 -31.38
N ALA A 160 -1.58 -2.91 -30.53
CA ALA A 160 -1.79 -3.98 -29.59
C ALA A 160 -2.85 -3.60 -28.54
N GLN A 161 -2.83 -2.35 -28.06
CA GLN A 161 -3.85 -1.83 -27.13
C GLN A 161 -5.24 -1.82 -27.79
N ARG A 162 -5.39 -1.36 -29.04
CA ARG A 162 -6.66 -1.44 -29.76
C ARG A 162 -7.16 -2.87 -29.90
N ALA A 163 -6.27 -3.78 -30.31
CA ALA A 163 -6.62 -5.19 -30.46
C ALA A 163 -7.01 -5.84 -29.11
N LEU A 164 -6.40 -5.41 -27.99
CA LEU A 164 -6.75 -5.81 -26.63
C LEU A 164 -8.18 -5.35 -26.28
N LEU A 165 -8.47 -4.07 -26.49
CA LEU A 165 -9.79 -3.47 -26.17
C LEU A 165 -10.91 -4.14 -26.98
N TRP A 166 -10.73 -4.33 -28.29
CA TRP A 166 -11.67 -5.06 -29.14
C TRP A 166 -11.90 -6.50 -28.65
N ALA A 167 -10.84 -7.19 -28.28
CA ALA A 167 -10.96 -8.56 -27.80
C ALA A 167 -11.68 -8.65 -26.45
N ALA A 168 -11.51 -7.66 -25.57
CA ALA A 168 -12.21 -7.62 -24.29
C ALA A 168 -13.72 -7.32 -24.48
N LEU A 169 -14.07 -6.41 -25.40
CA LEU A 169 -15.46 -6.15 -25.78
C LEU A 169 -16.13 -7.41 -26.39
N ALA A 170 -15.42 -8.11 -27.28
CA ALA A 170 -15.90 -9.34 -27.87
C ALA A 170 -16.12 -10.44 -26.81
N ASP A 171 -15.21 -10.58 -25.84
CA ASP A 171 -15.32 -11.52 -24.72
C ASP A 171 -16.53 -11.21 -23.82
N ALA A 172 -16.86 -9.92 -23.67
CA ALA A 172 -18.03 -9.44 -22.93
C ALA A 172 -19.33 -9.51 -23.74
N ALA A 173 -19.27 -9.78 -25.04
CA ALA A 173 -20.38 -9.61 -25.99
C ALA A 173 -21.00 -8.20 -25.94
N MET A 174 -20.15 -7.17 -25.82
CA MET A 174 -20.53 -5.76 -25.68
C MET A 174 -20.09 -4.92 -26.88
N LEU A 175 -20.85 -3.88 -27.15
CA LEU A 175 -20.48 -2.80 -28.08
C LEU A 175 -19.76 -1.69 -27.31
N SER A 176 -18.95 -0.91 -28.03
CA SER A 176 -18.15 0.17 -27.43
C SER A 176 -18.99 1.32 -26.89
N ASP A 177 -20.15 1.59 -27.45
CA ASP A 177 -21.11 2.60 -26.97
C ASP A 177 -21.74 2.26 -25.62
N GLN A 178 -21.76 1.00 -25.24
CA GLN A 178 -22.24 0.53 -23.94
C GLN A 178 -21.27 0.80 -22.79
N VAL A 179 -20.00 1.14 -23.08
CA VAL A 179 -18.97 1.48 -22.06
C VAL A 179 -19.09 2.96 -21.71
N ALA A 180 -19.50 3.28 -20.51
CA ALA A 180 -19.71 4.65 -20.04
C ALA A 180 -18.46 5.32 -19.49
N CYS A 181 -17.56 4.55 -18.90
CA CYS A 181 -16.35 5.08 -18.27
C CYS A 181 -15.16 4.13 -18.43
N VAL A 182 -13.96 4.71 -18.44
CA VAL A 182 -12.71 3.96 -18.50
C VAL A 182 -11.79 4.42 -17.38
N GLU A 183 -11.37 3.48 -16.57
CA GLU A 183 -10.21 3.60 -15.70
C GLU A 183 -8.97 3.28 -16.54
N ALA A 184 -8.34 4.31 -17.05
CA ALA A 184 -7.17 4.20 -17.91
C ALA A 184 -5.95 3.69 -17.15
N HIS A 185 -5.00 3.10 -17.87
CA HIS A 185 -3.67 2.88 -17.32
C HIS A 185 -3.05 4.20 -16.87
N GLY A 186 -3.10 5.25 -17.67
CA GLY A 186 -2.95 6.65 -17.30
C GLY A 186 -1.86 6.97 -16.28
N THR A 187 -0.63 6.58 -16.54
CA THR A 187 0.50 6.73 -15.60
C THR A 187 1.05 8.15 -15.53
N GLY A 188 0.65 9.05 -16.41
CA GLY A 188 1.21 10.40 -16.49
C GLY A 188 2.55 10.42 -17.22
N THR A 189 2.74 9.55 -18.21
CA THR A 189 3.95 9.54 -19.04
C THR A 189 3.72 10.27 -20.35
N ALA A 190 4.71 11.04 -20.81
CA ALA A 190 4.62 11.85 -22.03
C ALA A 190 4.27 11.05 -23.30
N LEU A 191 4.69 9.77 -23.35
CA LEU A 191 4.44 8.88 -24.48
C LEU A 191 3.22 7.98 -24.28
N GLY A 192 3.04 7.44 -23.07
CA GLY A 192 2.03 6.42 -22.79
C GLY A 192 0.61 6.95 -22.86
N ASP A 193 0.34 8.07 -22.20
CA ASP A 193 -0.99 8.65 -22.13
C ASP A 193 -1.58 9.03 -23.52
N PRO A 194 -0.84 9.67 -24.45
CA PRO A 194 -1.33 9.93 -25.80
C PRO A 194 -1.61 8.66 -26.62
N ILE A 195 -0.78 7.61 -26.48
CA ILE A 195 -0.97 6.34 -27.18
C ILE A 195 -2.23 5.64 -26.67
N GLU A 196 -2.44 5.61 -25.36
CA GLU A 196 -3.63 5.05 -24.76
C GLU A 196 -4.89 5.84 -25.17
N ALA A 197 -4.84 7.18 -25.12
CA ALA A 197 -5.94 8.04 -25.56
C ALA A 197 -6.34 7.75 -27.01
N ARG A 198 -5.39 7.64 -27.94
CA ARG A 198 -5.65 7.28 -29.34
C ARG A 198 -6.25 5.87 -29.47
N SER A 199 -5.80 4.94 -28.65
CA SER A 199 -6.33 3.57 -28.67
C SER A 199 -7.78 3.54 -28.19
N LEU A 200 -8.13 4.27 -27.14
CA LEU A 200 -9.50 4.43 -26.65
C LEU A 200 -10.39 5.14 -27.67
N ALA A 201 -9.94 6.28 -28.20
CA ALA A 201 -10.67 7.08 -29.18
C ALA A 201 -11.07 6.26 -30.41
N SER A 202 -10.19 5.39 -30.88
CA SER A 202 -10.44 4.55 -32.07
C SER A 202 -11.61 3.59 -31.94
N LEU A 203 -12.07 3.29 -30.73
CA LEU A 203 -13.19 2.40 -30.45
C LEU A 203 -14.50 3.14 -30.19
N HIS A 204 -14.42 4.41 -29.80
CA HIS A 204 -15.53 5.17 -29.27
C HIS A 204 -16.01 6.27 -30.24
N THR A 205 -15.85 6.04 -31.53
CA THR A 205 -16.30 6.96 -32.59
C THR A 205 -17.82 7.04 -32.69
N GLY A 206 -18.37 8.20 -33.04
CA GLY A 206 -19.80 8.39 -33.31
C GLY A 206 -20.67 8.56 -32.06
N ARG A 207 -20.09 8.76 -30.86
CA ARG A 207 -20.85 9.03 -29.64
C ARG A 207 -21.50 10.42 -29.68
N GLN A 208 -22.71 10.50 -29.09
CA GLN A 208 -23.37 11.77 -28.84
C GLN A 208 -22.88 12.38 -27.51
N ASP A 209 -23.12 13.69 -27.30
CA ASP A 209 -22.62 14.41 -26.12
C ASP A 209 -23.26 13.92 -24.80
N ASP A 210 -24.48 13.46 -24.82
CA ASP A 210 -25.16 12.86 -23.67
C ASP A 210 -24.67 11.45 -23.35
N GLU A 211 -23.90 10.84 -24.25
CA GLU A 211 -23.24 9.54 -24.10
C GLU A 211 -21.72 9.65 -23.91
N ALA A 212 -21.22 10.83 -23.55
CA ALA A 212 -19.78 11.09 -23.45
C ALA A 212 -19.03 10.06 -22.60
N LEU A 213 -17.93 9.55 -23.13
CA LEU A 213 -17.05 8.62 -22.42
C LEU A 213 -16.30 9.34 -21.30
N ALA A 214 -16.45 8.91 -20.06
CA ALA A 214 -15.65 9.44 -18.95
C ALA A 214 -14.32 8.68 -18.84
N VAL A 215 -13.19 9.38 -18.96
CA VAL A 215 -11.85 8.77 -18.87
C VAL A 215 -11.06 9.36 -17.70
N GLY A 216 -10.50 8.48 -16.87
CA GLY A 216 -9.69 8.89 -15.73
C GLY A 216 -8.77 7.79 -15.24
N SER A 217 -7.93 8.11 -14.25
CA SER A 217 -7.11 7.12 -13.56
C SER A 217 -6.96 7.45 -12.09
N VAL A 218 -7.11 6.44 -11.23
CA VAL A 218 -6.84 6.52 -9.79
C VAL A 218 -5.41 6.93 -9.48
N LYS A 219 -4.49 6.72 -10.43
CA LYS A 219 -3.07 7.07 -10.28
C LYS A 219 -2.85 8.57 -10.13
N ALA A 220 -3.70 9.40 -10.74
CA ALA A 220 -3.68 10.84 -10.52
C ALA A 220 -3.97 11.24 -9.06
N ASN A 221 -4.65 10.38 -8.31
CA ASN A 221 -5.09 10.62 -6.93
C ASN A 221 -4.16 9.98 -5.89
N GLY A 222 -3.71 8.74 -6.14
CA GLY A 222 -2.99 7.94 -5.15
C GLY A 222 -1.61 7.44 -5.59
N GLY A 223 -1.13 7.85 -6.77
CA GLY A 223 0.11 7.31 -7.35
C GLY A 223 -0.08 5.93 -8.01
N HIS A 224 1.00 5.40 -8.55
CA HIS A 224 1.02 4.14 -9.27
C HIS A 224 1.41 2.98 -8.35
N ALA A 225 0.45 2.14 -8.00
CA ALA A 225 0.66 0.97 -7.14
C ALA A 225 1.28 -0.23 -7.88
N GLU A 226 1.98 0.00 -8.99
CA GLU A 226 2.75 -0.97 -9.76
C GLU A 226 2.04 -2.33 -9.94
N PRO A 227 2.48 -3.48 -9.38
CA PRO A 227 1.80 -4.76 -9.61
C PRO A 227 0.35 -4.78 -9.10
N ALA A 228 -0.02 -3.94 -8.14
CA ALA A 228 -1.38 -3.84 -7.61
C ALA A 228 -2.27 -2.84 -8.39
N ALA A 229 -1.70 -2.06 -9.32
CA ALA A 229 -2.42 -0.97 -9.97
C ALA A 229 -3.69 -1.41 -10.71
N GLY A 230 -3.65 -2.57 -11.38
CA GLY A 230 -4.79 -3.08 -12.12
C GLY A 230 -6.00 -3.40 -11.25
N ILE A 231 -5.81 -4.02 -10.08
CA ILE A 231 -6.91 -4.30 -9.15
C ILE A 231 -7.36 -3.05 -8.40
N THR A 232 -6.45 -2.12 -8.11
CA THR A 232 -6.81 -0.81 -7.54
C THR A 232 -7.72 -0.03 -8.47
N GLY A 233 -7.38 0.00 -9.77
CA GLY A 233 -8.22 0.59 -10.81
C GLY A 233 -9.56 -0.14 -10.96
N LEU A 234 -9.57 -1.47 -10.91
CA LEU A 234 -10.78 -2.29 -10.97
C LEU A 234 -11.75 -1.94 -9.81
N LEU A 235 -11.24 -1.81 -8.59
CA LEU A 235 -12.06 -1.45 -7.42
C LEU A 235 -12.60 -0.02 -7.52
N ARG A 236 -11.79 0.94 -7.99
CA ARG A 236 -12.27 2.30 -8.27
C ARG A 236 -13.39 2.29 -9.31
N LEU A 237 -13.16 1.57 -10.42
CA LEU A 237 -14.15 1.42 -11.47
C LEU A 237 -15.44 0.79 -10.95
N ALA A 238 -15.33 -0.25 -10.12
CA ALA A 238 -16.48 -0.93 -9.51
C ALA A 238 -17.37 0.03 -8.71
N VAL A 239 -16.76 0.93 -7.92
CA VAL A 239 -17.49 1.98 -7.20
C VAL A 239 -18.12 2.97 -8.19
N GLY A 240 -17.37 3.44 -9.18
CA GLY A 240 -17.84 4.40 -10.18
C GLY A 240 -19.04 3.87 -10.98
N VAL A 241 -18.95 2.65 -11.48
CA VAL A 241 -20.04 1.99 -12.24
C VAL A 241 -21.27 1.77 -11.37
N ARG A 242 -21.08 1.24 -10.16
CA ARG A 242 -22.17 1.03 -9.21
C ARG A 242 -22.89 2.33 -8.83
N ASP A 243 -22.13 3.38 -8.51
CA ASP A 243 -22.69 4.63 -8.02
C ASP A 243 -23.00 5.62 -9.17
N ARG A 244 -22.67 5.25 -10.42
CA ARG A 244 -22.84 6.04 -11.65
C ARG A 244 -22.14 7.38 -11.61
N VAL A 245 -20.93 7.39 -11.05
CA VAL A 245 -20.10 8.58 -10.91
C VAL A 245 -18.76 8.39 -11.60
N ALA A 246 -18.24 9.48 -12.13
CA ALA A 246 -16.88 9.58 -12.65
C ALA A 246 -16.01 10.34 -11.64
N PRO A 247 -15.08 9.67 -10.95
CA PRO A 247 -14.18 10.31 -10.01
C PRO A 247 -13.13 11.19 -10.71
N PRO A 248 -12.61 12.23 -10.04
CA PRO A 248 -11.72 13.18 -10.66
C PRO A 248 -10.30 12.63 -10.91
N ASN A 249 -9.64 13.21 -11.91
CA ASN A 249 -8.17 13.19 -12.06
C ASN A 249 -7.60 14.39 -11.29
N SER A 250 -7.15 14.22 -10.06
CA SER A 250 -6.80 15.33 -9.16
C SER A 250 -5.62 16.17 -9.65
N GLN A 251 -4.75 15.64 -10.50
CA GLN A 251 -3.60 16.33 -11.05
C GLN A 251 -3.85 16.98 -12.41
N LEU A 252 -5.04 16.79 -12.99
CA LEU A 252 -5.36 17.34 -14.31
C LEU A 252 -5.69 18.84 -14.22
N ARG A 253 -4.83 19.69 -14.79
CA ARG A 253 -5.01 21.14 -14.87
C ARG A 253 -5.07 21.64 -16.31
N ALA A 254 -4.23 21.08 -17.18
CA ALA A 254 -4.17 21.38 -18.61
C ALA A 254 -4.01 20.08 -19.39
N VAL A 255 -4.99 19.74 -20.22
CA VAL A 255 -4.95 18.51 -21.00
C VAL A 255 -3.75 18.53 -21.94
N ASN A 256 -3.04 17.40 -22.04
CA ASN A 256 -1.94 17.23 -22.98
C ASN A 256 -2.44 17.47 -24.42
N PRO A 257 -1.78 18.33 -25.23
CA PRO A 257 -2.22 18.60 -26.60
C PRO A 257 -2.38 17.35 -27.48
N HIS A 258 -1.53 16.35 -27.30
CA HIS A 258 -1.66 15.07 -28.03
C HIS A 258 -2.85 14.22 -27.56
N VAL A 259 -3.30 14.40 -26.32
CA VAL A 259 -4.53 13.79 -25.82
C VAL A 259 -5.75 14.52 -26.39
N VAL A 260 -5.71 15.85 -26.45
CA VAL A 260 -6.76 16.65 -27.13
C VAL A 260 -6.90 16.21 -28.60
N GLU A 261 -5.79 16.14 -29.33
CA GLU A 261 -5.78 15.63 -30.72
C GLU A 261 -6.32 14.21 -30.84
N ALA A 262 -6.01 13.34 -29.89
CA ALA A 262 -6.47 11.95 -29.89
C ALA A 262 -7.98 11.82 -29.73
N PHE A 263 -8.61 12.67 -28.94
CA PHE A 263 -10.06 12.68 -28.71
C PHE A 263 -10.83 13.68 -29.59
N ASP A 264 -10.15 14.28 -30.59
CA ASP A 264 -10.84 15.18 -31.53
C ASP A 264 -11.99 14.46 -32.25
N GLY A 265 -13.17 15.07 -32.24
CA GLY A 265 -14.41 14.46 -32.79
C GLY A 265 -14.98 13.29 -31.98
N ILE A 266 -14.47 13.00 -30.77
CA ILE A 266 -14.98 11.98 -29.86
C ILE A 266 -15.62 12.67 -28.66
N SER A 267 -16.89 12.38 -28.37
CA SER A 267 -17.51 12.87 -27.15
C SER A 267 -16.91 12.17 -25.93
N CYS A 268 -16.07 12.90 -25.20
CA CYS A 268 -15.29 12.42 -24.07
C CYS A 268 -15.21 13.47 -22.97
N THR A 269 -15.27 13.04 -21.72
CA THR A 269 -15.05 13.87 -20.55
C THR A 269 -13.83 13.40 -19.76
N LEU A 270 -13.01 14.35 -19.32
CA LEU A 270 -11.86 14.12 -18.45
C LEU A 270 -12.17 14.79 -17.10
N PRO A 271 -12.82 14.11 -16.14
CA PRO A 271 -13.33 14.74 -14.92
C PRO A 271 -12.20 15.31 -14.06
N THR A 272 -12.35 16.56 -13.61
CA THR A 272 -11.47 17.22 -12.62
C THR A 272 -12.13 17.36 -11.25
N GLN A 273 -13.40 17.04 -11.16
CA GLN A 273 -14.19 16.93 -9.93
C GLN A 273 -15.13 15.73 -10.02
N LEU A 274 -15.68 15.30 -8.88
CA LEU A 274 -16.66 14.22 -8.88
C LEU A 274 -17.87 14.65 -9.70
N SER A 275 -18.20 13.88 -10.71
CA SER A 275 -19.33 14.16 -11.64
C SER A 275 -20.16 12.91 -11.88
N ALA A 276 -21.38 13.09 -12.38
CA ALA A 276 -22.14 11.99 -12.93
C ALA A 276 -21.41 11.41 -14.15
N ALA A 277 -21.54 10.10 -14.39
CA ALA A 277 -21.08 9.45 -15.62
C ALA A 277 -22.18 9.54 -16.68
N PRO A 278 -22.09 10.44 -17.67
CA PRO A 278 -23.22 10.79 -18.56
C PRO A 278 -23.80 9.56 -19.25
N ALA A 279 -22.97 8.74 -19.86
CA ALA A 279 -23.41 7.55 -20.59
C ALA A 279 -24.11 6.48 -19.72
N CYS A 280 -23.91 6.48 -18.39
CA CYS A 280 -24.65 5.59 -17.49
C CYS A 280 -26.15 5.98 -17.34
N TYR A 281 -26.47 7.21 -17.65
CA TYR A 281 -27.87 7.72 -17.57
C TYR A 281 -28.61 7.71 -18.93
N ALA A 282 -27.87 7.74 -20.04
CA ALA A 282 -28.41 7.75 -21.38
C ALA A 282 -29.01 6.39 -21.80
N GLN A 283 -28.54 5.29 -21.20
CA GLN A 283 -29.02 3.96 -21.57
C GLN A 283 -30.41 3.67 -20.99
N ALA A 284 -31.38 3.50 -21.86
CA ALA A 284 -32.78 3.13 -21.51
C ALA A 284 -32.86 1.79 -20.75
N SER A 285 -31.88 0.90 -20.92
CA SER A 285 -31.78 -0.38 -20.22
C SER A 285 -31.45 -0.24 -18.73
N GLY A 286 -31.01 0.94 -18.27
CA GLY A 286 -30.51 1.15 -16.91
C GLY A 286 -29.13 0.49 -16.62
N LEU A 287 -28.53 -0.17 -17.61
CA LEU A 287 -27.19 -0.76 -17.49
C LEU A 287 -26.13 0.32 -17.45
N CYS A 288 -25.09 0.09 -16.68
CA CYS A 288 -23.87 0.92 -16.69
C CYS A 288 -22.65 0.01 -16.75
N ALA A 289 -21.78 0.25 -17.71
CA ALA A 289 -20.56 -0.54 -17.85
C ALA A 289 -19.34 0.35 -17.92
N GLY A 290 -18.20 -0.20 -17.51
CA GLY A 290 -16.92 0.48 -17.59
C GLY A 290 -15.78 -0.48 -17.83
N GLY A 291 -14.66 0.05 -18.35
CA GLY A 291 -13.45 -0.67 -18.63
C GLY A 291 -12.29 -0.24 -17.75
N VAL A 292 -11.37 -1.17 -17.43
CA VAL A 292 -10.12 -0.88 -16.76
C VAL A 292 -8.95 -1.43 -17.54
N SER A 293 -7.92 -0.60 -17.75
CA SER A 293 -6.68 -0.94 -18.44
C SER A 293 -5.51 -1.01 -17.47
N SER A 294 -4.63 -1.99 -17.65
CA SER A 294 -3.36 -2.05 -16.96
C SER A 294 -2.29 -2.62 -17.88
N PHE A 295 -1.23 -1.83 -18.12
CA PHE A 295 -0.19 -2.12 -19.10
C PHE A 295 1.17 -2.24 -18.42
N GLY A 296 1.78 -3.42 -18.48
CA GLY A 296 3.12 -3.66 -17.97
C GLY A 296 4.18 -3.13 -18.92
N TYR A 297 5.21 -2.48 -18.41
CA TYR A 297 6.33 -1.99 -19.22
C TYR A 297 7.11 -3.12 -19.91
N SER A 298 6.88 -4.38 -19.53
CA SER A 298 7.38 -5.59 -20.21
C SER A 298 6.54 -5.98 -21.43
N GLY A 299 5.47 -5.22 -21.71
CA GLY A 299 4.58 -5.40 -22.85
C GLY A 299 3.36 -6.28 -22.58
N THR A 300 3.20 -6.87 -21.41
CA THR A 300 1.94 -7.55 -21.06
C THR A 300 0.87 -6.53 -20.73
N ILE A 301 -0.18 -6.48 -21.54
CA ILE A 301 -1.28 -5.54 -21.45
C ILE A 301 -2.59 -6.27 -21.16
N VAL A 302 -3.41 -5.70 -20.26
CA VAL A 302 -4.68 -6.31 -19.82
C VAL A 302 -5.78 -5.26 -19.81
N HIS A 303 -6.97 -5.67 -20.23
CA HIS A 303 -8.20 -4.89 -20.13
C HIS A 303 -9.34 -5.78 -19.59
N ALA A 304 -10.17 -5.22 -18.72
CA ALA A 304 -11.31 -5.90 -18.14
C ALA A 304 -12.54 -5.00 -18.14
N LEU A 305 -13.73 -5.60 -18.23
CA LEU A 305 -15.01 -4.91 -18.32
C LEU A 305 -15.90 -5.30 -17.14
N LEU A 306 -16.42 -4.28 -16.45
CA LEU A 306 -17.43 -4.39 -15.41
C LEU A 306 -18.77 -3.85 -15.89
N GLN A 307 -19.87 -4.47 -15.44
CA GLN A 307 -21.22 -4.02 -15.71
C GLN A 307 -22.07 -4.09 -14.45
N ASP A 308 -22.91 -3.07 -14.25
CA ASP A 308 -23.95 -3.01 -13.22
C ASP A 308 -25.33 -3.08 -13.88
N ASP A 309 -26.18 -4.03 -13.47
CA ASP A 309 -27.50 -4.25 -14.06
C ASP A 309 -28.55 -3.28 -13.54
N GLY A 310 -28.27 -2.47 -12.52
CA GLY A 310 -29.19 -1.46 -11.98
C GLY A 310 -30.45 -1.97 -11.30
N VAL A 311 -30.72 -3.27 -11.35
CA VAL A 311 -32.01 -3.90 -10.97
C VAL A 311 -32.35 -3.70 -9.48
N ALA A 312 -31.34 -3.51 -8.61
CA ALA A 312 -31.56 -3.37 -7.16
C ALA A 312 -31.97 -1.97 -6.70
N ARG A 313 -32.11 -0.98 -7.61
CA ARG A 313 -32.38 0.42 -7.20
C ARG A 313 -33.86 0.71 -6.98
N GLY A 314 -34.76 -0.12 -7.51
CA GLY A 314 -36.24 0.07 -7.43
C GLY A 314 -36.96 -0.77 -6.37
N ALA A 315 -36.41 -1.89 -5.98
CA ALA A 315 -36.94 -2.71 -4.88
C ALA A 315 -36.14 -2.39 -3.64
N GLY A 316 -36.79 -1.78 -2.63
CA GLY A 316 -36.18 -1.28 -1.41
C GLY A 316 -34.95 -2.09 -1.01
N ARG A 317 -33.79 -1.48 -1.18
CA ARG A 317 -32.50 -2.04 -0.75
C ARG A 317 -32.72 -2.48 0.70
N PRO A 318 -32.53 -3.76 1.08
CA PRO A 318 -32.60 -4.11 2.48
C PRO A 318 -31.68 -3.13 3.19
N ALA A 319 -32.21 -2.43 4.19
CA ALA A 319 -31.53 -1.38 4.93
C ALA A 319 -30.13 -1.88 5.18
N ALA A 320 -29.15 -1.18 4.65
CA ALA A 320 -27.78 -1.60 4.46
C ALA A 320 -27.39 -2.65 5.49
N ALA A 321 -27.04 -3.84 5.03
CA ALA A 321 -26.24 -4.74 5.86
C ALA A 321 -25.20 -3.81 6.48
N SER A 322 -25.29 -3.61 7.78
CA SER A 322 -24.64 -2.54 8.55
C SER A 322 -23.28 -2.24 7.94
N SER A 323 -23.08 -1.00 7.48
CA SER A 323 -21.79 -0.58 6.90
C SER A 323 -20.71 -1.20 7.75
N PRO A 324 -19.75 -1.94 7.16
CA PRO A 324 -18.74 -2.62 7.96
C PRO A 324 -18.18 -1.59 8.93
N HIS A 325 -18.38 -1.84 10.22
CA HIS A 325 -17.92 -0.92 11.25
C HIS A 325 -16.41 -1.11 11.35
N TYR A 326 -15.66 -0.25 10.69
CA TYR A 326 -14.21 -0.25 10.78
C TYR A 326 -13.78 0.25 12.17
N VAL A 327 -13.42 -0.68 13.04
CA VAL A 327 -12.72 -0.34 14.27
C VAL A 327 -11.24 -0.21 13.92
N ARG A 328 -10.70 1.00 13.93
CA ARG A 328 -9.25 1.19 13.91
C ARG A 328 -8.69 0.55 15.18
N ARG A 329 -7.98 -0.54 15.02
CA ARG A 329 -7.08 -1.04 16.06
C ARG A 329 -5.70 -0.50 15.72
N SER A 330 -5.08 0.25 16.63
CA SER A 330 -3.65 0.48 16.52
C SER A 330 -2.98 -0.89 16.67
N PHE A 331 -2.37 -1.36 15.62
CA PHE A 331 -1.45 -2.47 15.70
C PHE A 331 -0.16 -1.89 16.26
N ALA A 332 0.30 -2.38 17.39
CA ALA A 332 1.68 -2.19 17.81
C ALA A 332 2.57 -3.00 16.84
N TRP A 333 2.82 -2.45 15.66
CA TRP A 333 3.98 -2.83 14.87
C TRP A 333 5.17 -2.55 15.78
N SER A 334 6.00 -3.53 16.08
CA SER A 334 7.11 -3.48 17.01
C SER A 334 7.51 -2.02 17.27
N GLU A 335 7.09 -1.48 18.40
CA GLU A 335 7.55 -0.18 18.84
C GLU A 335 9.06 -0.21 18.69
N GLN A 336 9.62 0.76 17.96
CA GLN A 336 11.07 0.89 17.97
C GLN A 336 11.43 1.08 19.43
N ALA A 337 12.10 0.08 20.00
CA ALA A 337 12.52 0.14 21.37
C ALA A 337 13.20 1.49 21.57
N HIS A 338 12.71 2.28 22.52
CA HIS A 338 13.26 3.60 22.77
C HIS A 338 14.77 3.43 23.03
N PRO A 339 15.67 4.21 22.41
CA PRO A 339 17.12 3.97 22.49
C PRO A 339 17.65 3.91 23.91
N LEU A 340 16.96 4.53 24.87
CA LEU A 340 17.29 4.51 26.29
C LEU A 340 16.45 3.53 27.13
N ALA A 341 15.45 2.84 26.55
CA ALA A 341 14.61 1.84 27.23
C ALA A 341 14.31 0.68 26.26
N GLN A 342 15.37 -0.04 25.86
CA GLN A 342 15.34 -0.97 24.73
C GLN A 342 14.67 -2.31 25.01
N GLY A 343 14.59 -2.75 26.26
CA GLY A 343 13.98 -4.04 26.59
C GLY A 343 13.57 -4.16 28.05
N VAL A 344 12.48 -4.88 28.30
CA VAL A 344 12.03 -5.24 29.65
C VAL A 344 12.89 -6.43 30.15
N ASP A 345 13.44 -6.31 31.34
CA ASP A 345 14.19 -7.39 31.99
C ASP A 345 13.20 -8.36 32.65
N ALA A 346 13.00 -9.53 32.04
CA ALA A 346 12.07 -10.55 32.55
C ALA A 346 12.51 -11.16 33.89
N ALA A 347 13.76 -10.94 34.32
CA ALA A 347 14.28 -11.44 35.59
C ALA A 347 14.07 -10.45 36.77
N ALA A 348 13.28 -9.40 36.57
CA ALA A 348 13.00 -8.41 37.62
C ALA A 348 12.29 -9.06 38.83
N PRO A 349 12.62 -8.66 40.06
CA PRO A 349 11.88 -9.09 41.24
C PRO A 349 10.41 -8.72 41.20
N SER A 350 9.56 -9.50 41.86
CA SER A 350 8.13 -9.22 41.93
C SER A 350 7.86 -7.79 42.43
N GLY A 351 7.08 -7.02 41.69
CA GLY A 351 6.72 -5.64 42.02
C GLY A 351 7.64 -4.56 41.41
N LEU A 352 8.73 -4.95 40.74
CA LEU A 352 9.60 -4.04 40.01
C LEU A 352 9.50 -4.27 38.51
N VAL A 353 9.48 -3.20 37.73
CA VAL A 353 9.64 -3.24 36.26
C VAL A 353 11.02 -2.68 35.93
N ARG A 354 11.82 -3.43 35.20
CA ARG A 354 13.18 -3.03 34.81
C ARG A 354 13.28 -2.90 33.29
N TYR A 355 13.74 -1.75 32.83
CA TYR A 355 14.09 -1.50 31.44
C TYR A 355 15.61 -1.43 31.32
N ALA A 356 16.20 -2.28 30.51
CA ALA A 356 17.64 -2.36 30.34
C ALA A 356 18.05 -2.01 28.92
N SER A 357 19.08 -1.19 28.78
CA SER A 357 19.69 -0.82 27.52
C SER A 357 21.18 -1.08 27.55
N PRO A 358 21.77 -1.80 26.56
CA PRO A 358 23.21 -1.87 26.42
C PRO A 358 23.83 -0.48 26.33
N ALA A 359 24.86 -0.22 27.08
CA ALA A 359 25.59 1.07 27.01
C ALA A 359 26.29 1.28 25.65
N ALA A 360 26.51 0.20 24.90
CA ALA A 360 26.99 0.21 23.52
C ALA A 360 25.85 0.43 22.52
N GLY A 361 26.17 0.63 21.25
CA GLY A 361 25.17 0.73 20.18
C GLY A 361 24.35 2.02 20.20
N ALA A 362 23.01 1.90 20.14
CA ALA A 362 22.11 3.03 19.98
C ALA A 362 22.20 4.06 21.13
N LEU A 363 22.29 3.60 22.37
CA LEU A 363 22.46 4.49 23.53
C LEU A 363 23.76 5.30 23.44
N ARG A 364 24.89 4.63 23.17
CA ARG A 364 26.19 5.33 23.03
C ARG A 364 26.18 6.31 21.87
N SER A 365 25.61 5.92 20.73
CA SER A 365 25.53 6.79 19.56
C SER A 365 24.73 8.06 19.83
N LEU A 366 23.68 7.96 20.64
CA LEU A 366 22.84 9.11 20.99
C LEU A 366 23.57 10.13 21.88
N VAL A 367 24.51 9.68 22.73
CA VAL A 367 25.17 10.54 23.72
C VAL A 367 26.65 10.75 23.46
N ALA A 368 27.19 10.23 22.36
CA ALA A 368 28.63 10.26 22.04
C ALA A 368 29.25 11.67 21.99
N ASP A 369 28.43 12.66 21.59
CA ASP A 369 28.87 14.07 21.49
C ASP A 369 28.80 14.82 22.83
N HIS A 370 28.26 14.20 23.88
CA HIS A 370 28.29 14.80 25.23
C HIS A 370 29.59 14.56 25.93
N ILE A 371 30.60 15.35 25.56
CA ILE A 371 31.96 15.25 26.05
C ILE A 371 32.23 16.27 27.15
N VAL A 372 32.55 15.79 28.33
CA VAL A 372 32.93 16.62 29.49
C VAL A 372 34.34 16.31 29.89
N GLN A 373 35.26 17.30 29.87
CA GLN A 373 36.68 17.16 30.18
C GLN A 373 37.37 16.02 29.37
N GLY A 374 36.99 15.88 28.07
CA GLY A 374 37.57 14.88 27.18
C GLY A 374 37.00 13.47 27.33
N ARG A 375 35.96 13.28 28.13
CA ARG A 375 35.33 11.98 28.40
C ARG A 375 33.88 11.98 27.99
N VAL A 376 33.39 10.88 27.43
CA VAL A 376 31.96 10.71 27.12
C VAL A 376 31.20 10.44 28.41
N VAL A 377 30.32 11.37 28.77
CA VAL A 377 29.53 11.30 30.01
C VAL A 377 28.06 11.18 29.63
N PHE A 378 27.35 10.26 30.26
CA PHE A 378 25.91 10.12 30.05
C PHE A 378 25.20 11.40 30.60
N PRO A 379 24.45 12.14 29.76
CA PRO A 379 23.88 13.43 30.14
C PRO A 379 22.75 13.29 31.15
N GLY A 380 22.59 14.29 32.04
CA GLY A 380 21.49 14.35 33.01
C GLY A 380 20.10 14.23 32.34
N ALA A 381 19.92 14.88 31.17
CA ALA A 381 18.71 14.75 30.36
C ALA A 381 18.47 13.29 29.89
N GLY A 382 19.51 12.51 29.66
CA GLY A 382 19.40 11.10 29.29
C GLY A 382 18.79 10.23 30.38
N TYR A 383 19.11 10.48 31.65
CA TYR A 383 18.48 9.79 32.78
C TYR A 383 16.97 10.15 32.87
N LEU A 384 16.63 11.41 32.68
CA LEU A 384 15.24 11.85 32.72
C LEU A 384 14.44 11.23 31.57
N GLU A 385 15.00 11.24 30.38
CA GLU A 385 14.33 10.66 29.21
C GLU A 385 14.20 9.13 29.33
N MET A 386 15.20 8.44 29.88
CA MET A 386 15.14 7.02 30.16
C MET A 386 14.01 6.70 31.17
N ALA A 387 13.93 7.47 32.27
CA ALA A 387 12.90 7.30 33.27
C ALA A 387 11.51 7.59 32.72
N ARG A 388 11.37 8.64 31.89
CA ARG A 388 10.12 8.98 31.22
C ARG A 388 9.68 7.86 30.27
N ALA A 389 10.57 7.43 29.37
CA ALA A 389 10.27 6.37 28.42
C ALA A 389 9.92 5.04 29.10
N ALA A 390 10.62 4.69 30.18
CA ALA A 390 10.31 3.50 30.96
C ALA A 390 8.94 3.60 31.66
N THR A 391 8.58 4.78 32.18
CA THR A 391 7.29 4.99 32.85
C THR A 391 6.15 5.00 31.83
N ASP A 392 6.32 5.65 30.69
CA ASP A 392 5.33 5.66 29.61
C ASP A 392 5.09 4.23 29.10
N ALA A 393 6.14 3.46 28.83
CA ALA A 393 6.02 2.06 28.40
C ALA A 393 5.38 1.14 29.44
N ALA A 394 5.53 1.43 30.72
CA ALA A 394 4.87 0.68 31.81
C ALA A 394 3.38 1.04 31.94
N THR A 395 2.97 2.27 31.55
CA THR A 395 1.58 2.76 31.61
C THR A 395 0.78 2.46 30.37
N ASP A 396 1.38 2.44 29.16
CA ASP A 396 0.71 2.08 27.89
C ASP A 396 0.14 0.66 27.89
N ALA A 397 0.59 -0.20 28.80
CA ALA A 397 -0.01 -1.51 29.00
C ALA A 397 -1.40 -1.46 29.71
N ALA A 398 -1.88 -0.32 30.19
CA ALA A 398 -3.04 -0.24 31.04
C ALA A 398 -4.11 0.82 30.73
N THR A 399 -3.82 2.00 30.18
CA THR A 399 -4.84 3.05 29.93
C THR A 399 -4.41 4.16 28.97
N ASP A 400 -5.38 4.72 28.22
CA ASP A 400 -5.24 5.96 27.43
C ASP A 400 -4.75 7.15 28.31
N ALA A 401 -3.58 7.65 27.93
CA ALA A 401 -3.05 9.00 28.14
C ALA A 401 -3.01 9.63 29.55
N ALA A 402 -1.82 9.73 30.10
CA ALA A 402 -1.32 10.97 30.70
C ALA A 402 0.21 10.92 30.72
N SER A 403 0.89 11.92 30.15
CA SER A 403 2.35 12.00 30.19
C SER A 403 2.85 11.89 31.64
N SER A 404 3.78 10.94 31.88
CA SER A 404 4.33 10.68 33.19
C SER A 404 5.15 11.87 33.68
N LEU A 405 4.85 12.36 34.87
CA LEU A 405 5.57 13.46 35.50
C LEU A 405 6.65 12.92 36.43
N LEU A 406 7.92 13.32 36.20
CA LEU A 406 9.04 13.02 37.10
C LEU A 406 9.16 14.13 38.15
N ARG A 407 9.31 13.75 39.45
CA ARG A 407 9.41 14.68 40.57
C ARG A 407 10.57 14.28 41.46
N ARG A 408 11.14 15.27 42.21
CA ARG A 408 12.20 15.08 43.20
C ARG A 408 13.35 14.24 42.65
N VAL A 409 13.84 14.65 41.46
CA VAL A 409 14.92 13.95 40.79
C VAL A 409 16.26 14.35 41.41
N PHE A 410 17.07 13.37 41.71
CA PHE A 410 18.41 13.54 42.27
C PHE A 410 19.41 12.84 41.35
N PHE A 411 20.49 13.56 40.95
CA PHE A 411 21.61 13.00 40.26
C PHE A 411 22.70 12.68 41.31
N LEU A 412 23.10 11.39 41.38
CA LEU A 412 23.97 10.90 42.43
C LEU A 412 25.46 10.90 42.00
N GLN A 413 25.73 10.38 40.81
CA GLN A 413 27.07 10.35 40.24
C GLN A 413 27.03 10.22 38.71
N PRO A 414 28.07 10.73 38.00
CA PRO A 414 28.13 10.62 36.56
C PRO A 414 28.35 9.18 36.10
N LEU A 415 27.78 8.81 34.96
CA LEU A 415 28.05 7.58 34.24
C LEU A 415 29.02 7.89 33.10
N LEU A 416 30.20 7.25 33.12
CA LEU A 416 31.19 7.40 32.07
C LEU A 416 31.07 6.27 31.07
N LEU A 417 31.05 6.64 29.78
CA LEU A 417 30.92 5.72 28.67
C LEU A 417 32.19 5.60 27.83
N ASP A 418 33.32 5.74 28.48
CA ASP A 418 34.62 5.60 27.88
C ASP A 418 35.09 4.13 27.85
N GLY A 419 35.96 3.80 26.89
CA GLY A 419 36.55 2.47 26.78
C GLY A 419 35.57 1.39 26.26
N ASP A 420 35.77 0.17 26.74
CA ASP A 420 34.93 -0.98 26.38
C ASP A 420 33.67 -1.00 27.25
N VAL A 421 32.55 -0.55 26.64
CA VAL A 421 31.23 -0.54 27.28
C VAL A 421 30.36 -1.71 26.79
N ALA A 422 30.93 -2.70 26.12
CA ALA A 422 30.15 -3.81 25.52
C ALA A 422 29.42 -4.64 26.59
N GLN A 423 29.98 -4.74 27.80
CA GLN A 423 29.37 -5.48 28.92
C GLN A 423 28.63 -4.58 29.90
N LEU A 424 28.54 -3.27 29.63
CA LEU A 424 27.88 -2.33 30.49
C LEU A 424 26.38 -2.17 30.01
N ARG A 425 25.44 -2.24 30.95
CA ARG A 425 24.03 -1.97 30.74
C ARG A 425 23.62 -0.80 31.62
N VAL A 426 22.75 0.05 31.08
CA VAL A 426 22.05 1.10 31.82
C VAL A 426 20.63 0.61 32.06
N VAL A 427 20.22 0.58 33.31
CA VAL A 427 18.93 0.00 33.74
C VAL A 427 18.12 1.06 34.45
N CYS A 428 16.84 1.21 34.06
CA CYS A 428 15.86 1.97 34.81
C CYS A 428 14.92 1.01 35.56
N GLU A 429 14.92 1.10 36.87
CA GLU A 429 14.00 0.35 37.75
C GLU A 429 12.82 1.24 38.13
N LEU A 430 11.60 0.72 37.95
CA LEU A 430 10.36 1.35 38.37
C LEU A 430 9.71 0.52 39.48
N ASN A 431 9.42 1.17 40.58
CA ASN A 431 8.59 0.62 41.65
C ASN A 431 7.22 1.35 41.63
N ALA A 432 6.23 0.72 41.05
CA ALA A 432 4.90 1.33 40.92
C ALA A 432 4.19 1.51 42.29
N ALA A 433 4.46 0.65 43.27
CA ALA A 433 3.87 0.74 44.60
C ALA A 433 4.40 1.92 45.43
N GLU A 434 5.67 2.29 45.20
CA GLU A 434 6.32 3.40 45.91
C GLU A 434 6.36 4.67 45.05
N GLU A 435 5.84 4.64 43.80
CA GLU A 435 5.93 5.71 42.83
C GLU A 435 7.37 6.22 42.64
N ARG A 436 8.33 5.32 42.53
CA ARG A 436 9.77 5.65 42.47
C ARG A 436 10.42 5.06 41.23
N PHE A 437 11.44 5.77 40.76
CA PHE A 437 12.35 5.24 39.76
C PHE A 437 13.80 5.40 40.21
N GLU A 438 14.66 4.51 39.68
CA GLU A 438 16.12 4.60 39.86
C GLU A 438 16.82 4.18 38.56
N VAL A 439 17.81 4.95 38.12
CA VAL A 439 18.64 4.60 36.97
C VAL A 439 20.01 4.18 37.44
N ARG A 440 20.43 2.97 37.04
CA ARG A 440 21.66 2.31 37.47
C ARG A 440 22.50 1.87 36.25
N SER A 441 23.79 1.68 36.46
CA SER A 441 24.62 0.91 35.54
C SER A 441 24.97 -0.45 36.16
N GLU A 442 25.02 -1.49 35.32
CA GLU A 442 25.32 -2.86 35.73
C GLU A 442 26.31 -3.48 34.75
N LEU A 443 27.32 -4.23 35.30
CA LEU A 443 28.16 -5.10 34.52
C LEU A 443 27.52 -6.49 34.40
N THR A 444 27.46 -7.03 33.21
CA THR A 444 26.76 -8.30 32.90
C THR A 444 27.43 -9.52 33.57
N GLU A 445 28.70 -9.49 33.91
CA GLU A 445 29.42 -10.65 34.44
C GLU A 445 29.70 -10.58 35.96
N GLU A 446 29.69 -9.41 36.59
CA GLU A 446 30.09 -9.26 37.99
C GLU A 446 28.95 -8.94 38.95
N GLY A 447 27.74 -8.67 38.47
CA GLY A 447 26.62 -8.27 39.32
C GLY A 447 26.78 -6.94 40.05
N ALA A 448 27.89 -6.22 39.78
CA ALA A 448 28.14 -4.90 40.38
C ALA A 448 27.21 -3.86 39.77
N SER A 449 26.46 -3.17 40.62
CA SER A 449 25.45 -2.18 40.21
C SER A 449 25.74 -0.84 40.90
N THR A 450 25.64 0.24 40.13
CA THR A 450 25.88 1.61 40.59
C THR A 450 24.72 2.52 40.25
N ALA A 451 24.14 3.17 41.26
CA ALA A 451 23.04 4.12 41.06
C ALA A 451 23.55 5.49 40.59
N HIS A 452 22.92 6.07 39.60
CA HIS A 452 23.28 7.36 38.98
C HIS A 452 22.23 8.45 39.12
N CYS A 453 20.97 8.06 39.10
CA CYS A 453 19.83 8.98 39.19
C CYS A 453 18.65 8.29 39.84
N GLY A 454 17.84 9.03 40.60
CA GLY A 454 16.61 8.51 41.19
C GLY A 454 15.59 9.62 41.46
N GLY A 455 14.33 9.25 41.60
CA GLY A 455 13.26 10.19 41.86
C GLY A 455 11.90 9.53 42.05
N SER A 456 10.85 10.31 42.02
CA SER A 456 9.47 9.81 42.06
C SER A 456 8.74 10.05 40.74
N THR A 457 7.80 9.15 40.43
CA THR A 457 6.88 9.24 39.32
C THR A 457 5.51 9.69 39.81
N GLY A 458 4.68 10.28 38.95
CA GLY A 458 3.32 10.64 39.26
C GLY A 458 2.52 10.99 38.01
N ALA A 459 1.19 10.95 38.12
CA ALA A 459 0.35 11.42 37.03
C ALA A 459 0.45 12.95 36.89
N ALA A 460 0.43 13.43 35.66
CA ALA A 460 0.28 14.87 35.41
C ALA A 460 -1.08 15.32 35.97
N PRO A 461 -1.18 16.51 36.56
CA PRO A 461 -2.48 17.05 36.96
C PRO A 461 -3.35 17.21 35.70
N PRO A 462 -4.68 17.01 35.82
CA PRO A 462 -5.61 17.11 34.70
C PRO A 462 -5.60 18.48 34.03
#